data_e1e3f23afb40a45c5ff0c982edf54d53
#
_entry.id   e1e3f23afb40a45c5ff0c982edf54d53
#
_cell.length_a   1.000
_cell.length_b   1.000
_cell.length_c   1.000
_cell.angle_alpha   90.00
_cell.angle_beta   90.00
_cell.angle_gamma   90.00
#
_symmetry.space_group_name_H-M   'P 1'
#
loop_
_entity.id
_entity.type
_entity.pdbx_description
1 polymer ?
#
loop_
_entity_poly.entity_id
_entity_poly.type
_entity_poly.pdbx_seq_one_letter_code
_entity_poly.pdbx_strand_id
1 'polypeptide(L)'
;MGRTRMFGSIHLVLLSLVFWLAGFAYYAFAQSPELVQAAKKEGEVVVFGSLENDVAAAINKGFETKYGIRVNYFRGSSTVIIDRVTTEHRAGKMSSDIIYTTSEPMKFINKEKGLFARYIPSSAKGYDKKLIDDFFGPNYRSVIIGFIFNKSMISPDEAPKSYEDVVNPKWRGKIAMGNPSLHDTTIDWLSSMDSVFGSQTKANDWIKGLAALKPLLLDSMVPVGERVASGEVPLGVAYVKYVQVWGRKGAPVDYVKGLPVYLGDGNYIAMTAKAPNPNAAKLFVDYFLGAESSAIMAGVGEFVNRQGIYPPISGADHVVKSFVQMNSMSVDEYNKKKEEYRQIFSR
;
A
#
# COMPACT_ATOMS: atom_id res chain seq x y z
N MET A 1 -60.77 -48.61 -40.88
CA MET A 1 -60.99 -48.52 -39.42
C MET A 1 -59.62 -48.42 -38.74
N GLY A 2 -59.37 -47.38 -37.98
CA GLY A 2 -58.12 -47.23 -37.20
C GLY A 2 -57.66 -45.78 -37.14
N ARG A 3 -58.23 -45.00 -36.21
CA ARG A 3 -57.80 -43.62 -35.89
C ARG A 3 -56.48 -43.67 -35.15
N THR A 4 -55.46 -43.02 -35.64
CA THR A 4 -54.23 -42.67 -34.85
C THR A 4 -54.26 -41.19 -34.43
N ARG A 5 -54.28 -40.99 -33.14
CA ARG A 5 -54.26 -39.66 -32.51
C ARG A 5 -52.84 -39.07 -32.50
N MET A 6 -52.75 -37.86 -32.97
CA MET A 6 -51.62 -36.95 -32.86
C MET A 6 -51.70 -36.24 -31.51
N PHE A 7 -50.81 -36.57 -30.61
CA PHE A 7 -50.56 -35.79 -29.42
C PHE A 7 -49.04 -35.87 -29.08
N GLY A 8 -48.37 -34.75 -29.13
CA GLY A 8 -47.00 -34.68 -28.65
C GLY A 8 -46.15 -33.59 -29.30
N SER A 9 -46.41 -32.33 -29.11
CA SER A 9 -45.44 -31.27 -29.47
C SER A 9 -45.81 -29.92 -28.87
N ILE A 10 -46.04 -29.83 -27.56
CA ILE A 10 -46.25 -28.51 -26.86
C ILE A 10 -45.44 -28.36 -25.60
N HIS A 11 -44.62 -29.34 -25.18
CA HIS A 11 -43.89 -29.28 -23.91
C HIS A 11 -42.39 -28.96 -24.01
N LEU A 12 -41.87 -28.61 -25.20
CA LEU A 12 -40.43 -28.34 -25.40
C LEU A 12 -40.09 -26.88 -25.61
N VAL A 13 -41.02 -25.95 -25.56
CA VAL A 13 -40.77 -24.52 -25.80
C VAL A 13 -40.79 -23.70 -24.52
N LEU A 14 -41.24 -24.25 -23.39
CA LEU A 14 -41.35 -23.53 -22.11
C LEU A 14 -40.13 -23.70 -21.17
N LEU A 15 -39.17 -24.56 -21.51
CA LEU A 15 -37.95 -24.77 -20.69
C LEU A 15 -36.74 -23.96 -21.16
N SER A 16 -36.79 -23.29 -22.30
CA SER A 16 -35.68 -22.47 -22.83
C SER A 16 -35.76 -20.99 -22.46
N LEU A 17 -36.83 -20.52 -21.84
CA LEU A 17 -36.99 -19.10 -21.45
C LEU A 17 -36.65 -18.82 -20.00
N VAL A 18 -36.39 -19.82 -19.14
CA VAL A 18 -36.04 -19.64 -17.73
C VAL A 18 -34.52 -19.56 -17.53
N PHE A 19 -33.70 -19.97 -18.49
CA PHE A 19 -32.23 -19.95 -18.39
C PHE A 19 -31.57 -18.64 -18.82
N TRP A 20 -32.35 -17.66 -19.32
CA TRP A 20 -31.81 -16.36 -19.79
C TRP A 20 -31.97 -15.21 -18.79
N LEU A 21 -32.53 -15.44 -17.59
CA LEU A 21 -32.70 -14.43 -16.55
C LEU A 21 -31.78 -14.62 -15.33
N ALA A 22 -30.91 -15.62 -15.32
CA ALA A 22 -29.78 -15.71 -14.39
C ALA A 22 -28.55 -14.96 -14.93
N GLY A 23 -28.76 -13.90 -15.68
CA GLY A 23 -27.76 -12.95 -16.12
C GLY A 23 -27.29 -12.19 -14.91
N PHE A 24 -26.08 -12.49 -14.51
CA PHE A 24 -25.15 -11.79 -13.62
C PHE A 24 -25.59 -10.36 -13.28
N ALA A 25 -26.35 -10.21 -12.21
CA ALA A 25 -26.39 -8.97 -11.48
C ALA A 25 -25.04 -8.82 -10.75
N TYR A 26 -23.97 -8.51 -11.47
CA TYR A 26 -22.87 -7.77 -10.91
C TYR A 26 -23.45 -6.43 -10.49
N TYR A 27 -23.91 -6.34 -9.24
CA TYR A 27 -24.10 -5.06 -8.58
C TYR A 27 -22.69 -4.47 -8.42
N ALA A 28 -22.15 -3.90 -9.50
CA ALA A 28 -21.24 -2.79 -9.37
C ALA A 28 -22.03 -1.77 -8.53
N PHE A 29 -21.59 -1.48 -7.31
CA PHE A 29 -22.15 -0.39 -6.52
C PHE A 29 -21.91 0.89 -7.32
N ALA A 30 -22.85 1.22 -8.21
CA ALA A 30 -22.84 2.45 -8.97
C ALA A 30 -23.03 3.57 -7.94
N GLN A 31 -22.13 4.55 -8.00
CA GLN A 31 -22.29 5.78 -7.23
C GLN A 31 -23.61 6.44 -7.63
N SER A 32 -24.21 7.16 -6.68
CA SER A 32 -25.52 7.74 -6.98
C SER A 32 -25.40 8.67 -8.19
N PRO A 33 -26.37 8.62 -9.13
CA PRO A 33 -26.38 9.50 -10.29
C PRO A 33 -26.28 10.98 -9.92
N GLU A 34 -26.84 11.37 -8.77
CA GLU A 34 -26.83 12.73 -8.24
C GLU A 34 -25.41 13.17 -7.87
N LEU A 35 -24.62 12.29 -7.21
CA LEU A 35 -23.22 12.57 -6.88
C LEU A 35 -22.39 12.75 -8.15
N VAL A 36 -22.58 11.86 -9.14
CA VAL A 36 -21.87 11.96 -10.42
C VAL A 36 -22.21 13.27 -11.14
N GLN A 37 -23.47 13.68 -11.17
CA GLN A 37 -23.89 14.94 -11.79
C GLN A 37 -23.36 16.16 -11.05
N ALA A 38 -23.37 16.15 -9.72
CA ALA A 38 -22.83 17.24 -8.92
C ALA A 38 -21.31 17.37 -9.11
N ALA A 39 -20.58 16.26 -9.11
CA ALA A 39 -19.14 16.22 -9.37
C ALA A 39 -18.78 16.71 -10.79
N LYS A 40 -19.57 16.34 -11.80
CA LYS A 40 -19.39 16.85 -13.19
C LYS A 40 -19.60 18.36 -13.30
N LYS A 41 -20.47 18.94 -12.48
CA LYS A 41 -20.65 20.42 -12.44
C LYS A 41 -19.44 21.12 -11.83
N GLU A 42 -18.74 20.49 -10.89
CA GLU A 42 -17.48 20.98 -10.34
C GLU A 42 -16.34 20.91 -11.37
N GLY A 43 -16.34 19.88 -12.23
CA GLY A 43 -15.49 19.75 -13.42
C GLY A 43 -14.06 19.32 -13.16
N GLU A 44 -13.57 19.43 -11.93
CA GLU A 44 -12.21 19.04 -11.57
C GLU A 44 -12.12 18.54 -10.12
N VAL A 45 -11.01 17.86 -9.81
CA VAL A 45 -10.58 17.50 -8.45
C VAL A 45 -9.09 17.76 -8.30
N VAL A 46 -8.68 18.40 -7.21
CA VAL A 46 -7.28 18.68 -6.88
C VAL A 46 -6.79 17.71 -5.84
N VAL A 47 -5.76 16.94 -6.19
CA VAL A 47 -5.25 15.83 -5.39
C VAL A 47 -3.78 16.04 -5.05
N PHE A 48 -3.44 16.03 -3.76
CA PHE A 48 -2.05 15.99 -3.29
C PHE A 48 -1.73 14.58 -2.83
N GLY A 49 -0.70 13.94 -3.40
CA GLY A 49 -0.42 12.54 -3.14
C GLY A 49 1.04 12.15 -3.18
N SER A 50 1.35 11.04 -2.52
CA SER A 50 2.71 10.49 -2.43
C SER A 50 2.97 9.30 -3.37
N LEU A 51 2.01 8.90 -4.21
CA LEU A 51 2.24 7.89 -5.25
C LEU A 51 3.19 8.41 -6.32
N GLU A 52 3.93 7.51 -6.92
CA GLU A 52 4.78 7.79 -8.08
C GLU A 52 3.92 8.32 -9.25
N ASN A 53 4.50 9.22 -10.05
CA ASN A 53 3.75 9.95 -11.09
C ASN A 53 3.10 9.03 -12.13
N ASP A 54 3.74 7.95 -12.53
CA ASP A 54 3.22 6.99 -13.51
C ASP A 54 2.02 6.21 -12.97
N VAL A 55 2.07 5.81 -11.70
CA VAL A 55 0.95 5.11 -11.02
C VAL A 55 -0.23 6.06 -10.83
N ALA A 56 0.03 7.27 -10.32
CA ALA A 56 -1.00 8.29 -10.15
C ALA A 56 -1.64 8.67 -11.48
N ALA A 57 -0.84 8.86 -12.54
CA ALA A 57 -1.33 9.20 -13.88
C ALA A 57 -2.26 8.12 -14.45
N ALA A 58 -1.93 6.84 -14.25
CA ALA A 58 -2.79 5.74 -14.70
C ALA A 58 -4.15 5.72 -13.97
N ILE A 59 -4.15 5.94 -12.65
CA ILE A 59 -5.37 6.02 -11.83
C ILE A 59 -6.21 7.24 -12.26
N ASN A 60 -5.56 8.40 -12.37
CA ASN A 60 -6.22 9.66 -12.72
C ASN A 60 -6.85 9.58 -14.11
N LYS A 61 -6.13 9.04 -15.11
CA LYS A 61 -6.66 8.82 -16.45
C LYS A 61 -7.89 7.90 -16.45
N GLY A 62 -7.89 6.83 -15.63
CA GLY A 62 -9.06 5.96 -15.48
C GLY A 62 -10.27 6.74 -14.94
N PHE A 63 -10.09 7.57 -13.93
CA PHE A 63 -11.12 8.42 -13.37
C PHE A 63 -11.63 9.44 -14.41
N GLU A 64 -10.74 10.15 -15.08
CA GLU A 64 -11.07 11.13 -16.11
C GLU A 64 -11.84 10.50 -17.28
N THR A 65 -11.39 9.33 -17.73
CA THR A 65 -12.08 8.59 -18.81
C THR A 65 -13.47 8.17 -18.40
N LYS A 66 -13.65 7.72 -17.15
CA LYS A 66 -14.91 7.20 -16.64
C LYS A 66 -15.95 8.29 -16.37
N TYR A 67 -15.51 9.43 -15.83
CA TYR A 67 -16.42 10.46 -15.32
C TYR A 67 -16.38 11.77 -16.09
N GLY A 68 -15.33 12.01 -16.90
CA GLY A 68 -15.16 13.28 -17.63
C GLY A 68 -14.80 14.46 -16.71
N ILE A 69 -14.18 14.17 -15.54
CA ILE A 69 -13.79 15.16 -14.54
C ILE A 69 -12.26 15.19 -14.51
N ARG A 70 -11.65 16.37 -14.63
CA ARG A 70 -10.20 16.54 -14.67
C ARG A 70 -9.58 16.30 -13.29
N VAL A 71 -8.41 15.66 -13.25
CA VAL A 71 -7.62 15.46 -12.03
C VAL A 71 -6.35 16.30 -12.08
N ASN A 72 -6.24 17.28 -11.19
CA ASN A 72 -5.04 18.08 -11.00
C ASN A 72 -4.20 17.44 -9.88
N TYR A 73 -3.13 16.75 -10.26
CA TYR A 73 -2.28 16.00 -9.33
C TYR A 73 -1.00 16.74 -8.97
N PHE A 74 -0.76 16.92 -7.67
CA PHE A 74 0.51 17.37 -7.12
C PHE A 74 1.18 16.22 -6.37
N ARG A 75 2.39 15.84 -6.80
CA ARG A 75 3.18 14.82 -6.13
C ARG A 75 4.12 15.45 -5.09
N GLY A 76 4.11 14.93 -3.86
CA GLY A 76 5.03 15.29 -2.79
C GLY A 76 5.40 14.09 -1.91
N SER A 77 6.46 14.21 -1.11
CA SER A 77 6.64 13.32 0.04
C SER A 77 5.57 13.61 1.10
N SER A 78 5.38 12.70 2.05
CA SER A 78 4.45 12.90 3.16
C SER A 78 4.68 14.23 3.87
N THR A 79 5.93 14.54 4.19
CA THR A 79 6.32 15.81 4.85
C THR A 79 5.92 17.02 4.02
N VAL A 80 6.27 17.04 2.72
CA VAL A 80 5.95 18.17 1.83
C VAL A 80 4.43 18.39 1.71
N ILE A 81 3.67 17.31 1.59
CA ILE A 81 2.20 17.38 1.51
C ILE A 81 1.63 17.94 2.81
N ILE A 82 2.04 17.38 3.95
CA ILE A 82 1.54 17.76 5.27
C ILE A 82 1.87 19.22 5.60
N ASP A 83 3.09 19.68 5.34
CA ASP A 83 3.52 21.06 5.56
C ASP A 83 2.71 22.04 4.70
N ARG A 84 2.53 21.72 3.43
CA ARG A 84 1.76 22.54 2.49
C ARG A 84 0.30 22.66 2.95
N VAL A 85 -0.35 21.54 3.19
CA VAL A 85 -1.76 21.50 3.60
C VAL A 85 -1.99 22.21 4.93
N THR A 86 -1.09 22.02 5.89
CA THR A 86 -1.15 22.71 7.17
C THR A 86 -1.02 24.23 7.00
N THR A 87 -0.13 24.65 6.12
CA THR A 87 0.06 26.08 5.80
C THR A 87 -1.18 26.68 5.14
N GLU A 88 -1.74 26.01 4.13
CA GLU A 88 -2.96 26.43 3.44
C GLU A 88 -4.18 26.47 4.39
N HIS A 89 -4.28 25.47 5.28
CA HIS A 89 -5.34 25.41 6.30
C HIS A 89 -5.27 26.60 7.26
N ARG A 90 -4.07 26.91 7.77
CA ARG A 90 -3.85 28.08 8.65
C ARG A 90 -4.18 29.40 7.97
N ALA A 91 -3.88 29.50 6.68
CA ALA A 91 -4.18 30.68 5.87
C ALA A 91 -5.68 30.76 5.48
N GLY A 92 -6.49 29.73 5.77
CA GLY A 92 -7.89 29.63 5.36
C GLY A 92 -8.09 29.48 3.85
N LYS A 93 -7.06 29.10 3.11
CA LYS A 93 -7.04 28.99 1.64
C LYS A 93 -6.64 27.58 1.22
N MET A 94 -7.52 26.60 1.44
CA MET A 94 -7.30 25.24 0.99
C MET A 94 -7.39 25.15 -0.53
N SER A 95 -6.34 24.66 -1.18
CA SER A 95 -6.29 24.46 -2.63
C SER A 95 -6.52 23.01 -3.05
N SER A 96 -6.39 22.05 -2.14
CA SER A 96 -6.59 20.63 -2.41
C SER A 96 -7.94 20.12 -1.92
N ASP A 97 -8.55 19.26 -2.70
CA ASP A 97 -9.76 18.52 -2.34
C ASP A 97 -9.43 17.25 -1.57
N ILE A 98 -8.34 16.60 -1.95
CA ILE A 98 -7.94 15.27 -1.49
C ILE A 98 -6.47 15.24 -1.15
N ILE A 99 -6.16 14.48 -0.11
CA ILE A 99 -4.80 14.12 0.26
C ILE A 99 -4.70 12.61 0.41
N TYR A 100 -3.64 12.00 -0.14
CA TYR A 100 -3.29 10.63 0.19
C TYR A 100 -1.79 10.48 0.44
N THR A 101 -1.46 9.92 1.59
CA THR A 101 -0.08 9.70 2.02
C THR A 101 -0.02 8.69 3.19
N THR A 102 1.12 8.57 3.85
CA THR A 102 1.31 7.67 5.01
C THR A 102 0.36 8.00 6.16
N SER A 103 -0.04 6.95 6.88
CA SER A 103 -1.14 7.00 7.85
C SER A 103 -0.86 7.90 9.04
N GLU A 104 0.32 7.79 9.64
CA GLU A 104 0.61 8.44 10.91
C GLU A 104 0.66 9.97 10.83
N PRO A 105 1.33 10.60 9.85
CA PRO A 105 1.26 12.04 9.70
C PRO A 105 -0.17 12.57 9.49
N MET A 106 -1.01 11.83 8.73
CA MET A 106 -2.41 12.22 8.51
C MET A 106 -3.21 12.17 9.81
N LYS A 107 -3.07 11.11 10.60
CA LYS A 107 -3.74 10.96 11.90
C LYS A 107 -3.31 12.07 12.86
N PHE A 108 -2.02 12.33 12.94
CA PHE A 108 -1.45 13.35 13.82
C PHE A 108 -2.05 14.73 13.53
N ILE A 109 -1.95 15.22 12.29
CA ILE A 109 -2.45 16.54 11.94
C ILE A 109 -3.98 16.66 12.02
N ASN A 110 -4.71 15.57 11.77
CA ASN A 110 -6.16 15.61 11.91
C ASN A 110 -6.58 15.76 13.37
N LYS A 111 -5.93 15.05 14.29
CA LYS A 111 -6.14 15.18 15.73
C LYS A 111 -5.90 16.60 16.23
N GLU A 112 -4.88 17.25 15.69
CA GLU A 112 -4.46 18.59 16.10
C GLU A 112 -5.29 19.72 15.48
N LYS A 113 -5.73 19.57 14.24
CA LYS A 113 -6.19 20.70 13.41
C LYS A 113 -7.57 20.53 12.79
N GLY A 114 -8.18 19.35 12.83
CA GLY A 114 -9.45 19.09 12.14
C GLY A 114 -9.37 19.37 10.63
N LEU A 115 -8.26 18.99 10.03
CA LEU A 115 -7.92 19.36 8.65
C LEU A 115 -8.72 18.54 7.63
N PHE A 116 -9.17 17.35 8.00
CA PHE A 116 -9.88 16.45 7.10
C PHE A 116 -11.38 16.36 7.40
N ALA A 117 -12.15 16.07 6.36
CA ALA A 117 -13.54 15.69 6.46
C ALA A 117 -13.66 14.18 6.61
N ARG A 118 -14.52 13.73 7.52
CA ARG A 118 -14.83 12.30 7.61
C ARG A 118 -15.69 11.87 6.43
N TYR A 119 -15.19 10.95 5.63
CA TYR A 119 -15.94 10.34 4.54
C TYR A 119 -15.52 8.88 4.35
N ILE A 120 -16.45 7.95 4.57
CA ILE A 120 -16.25 6.52 4.35
C ILE A 120 -17.05 6.12 3.11
N PRO A 121 -16.38 5.83 1.98
CA PRO A 121 -17.07 5.52 0.73
C PRO A 121 -17.65 4.11 0.72
N SER A 122 -18.56 3.84 -0.22
CA SER A 122 -19.17 2.52 -0.38
C SER A 122 -18.15 1.43 -0.75
N SER A 123 -17.09 1.79 -1.45
CA SER A 123 -15.96 0.92 -1.82
C SER A 123 -15.18 0.37 -0.61
N ALA A 124 -15.32 0.96 0.59
CA ALA A 124 -14.72 0.49 1.84
C ALA A 124 -15.11 -0.96 2.18
N LYS A 125 -16.28 -1.43 1.74
CA LYS A 125 -16.73 -2.82 1.91
C LYS A 125 -15.78 -3.87 1.31
N GLY A 126 -14.91 -3.46 0.39
CA GLY A 126 -13.91 -4.34 -0.22
C GLY A 126 -12.65 -4.55 0.63
N TYR A 127 -12.59 -4.02 1.84
CA TYR A 127 -11.43 -4.09 2.75
C TYR A 127 -11.76 -4.88 4.02
N ASP A 128 -10.73 -5.48 4.62
CA ASP A 128 -10.87 -6.13 5.94
C ASP A 128 -11.18 -5.06 7.00
N LYS A 129 -12.13 -5.36 7.89
CA LYS A 129 -12.57 -4.42 8.95
C LYS A 129 -11.41 -3.94 9.83
N LYS A 130 -10.41 -4.80 10.09
CA LYS A 130 -9.22 -4.45 10.87
C LYS A 130 -8.35 -3.36 10.25
N LEU A 131 -8.50 -3.13 8.94
CA LEU A 131 -7.76 -2.13 8.16
C LEU A 131 -8.57 -0.87 7.89
N ILE A 132 -9.77 -0.75 8.49
CA ILE A 132 -10.65 0.41 8.34
C ILE A 132 -10.56 1.27 9.60
N ASP A 133 -10.02 2.45 9.44
CA ASP A 133 -10.05 3.50 10.46
C ASP A 133 -11.42 4.17 10.48
N ASP A 134 -11.95 4.45 11.67
CA ASP A 134 -13.30 5.02 11.84
C ASP A 134 -13.47 6.42 11.23
N PHE A 135 -12.36 7.14 11.04
CA PHE A 135 -12.35 8.48 10.47
C PHE A 135 -11.91 8.49 9.00
N PHE A 136 -10.75 7.87 8.70
CA PHE A 136 -10.14 7.90 7.37
C PHE A 136 -10.67 6.82 6.42
N GLY A 137 -11.36 5.79 6.94
CA GLY A 137 -11.75 4.66 6.14
C GLY A 137 -10.58 3.68 5.90
N PRO A 138 -10.57 2.98 4.77
CA PRO A 138 -9.58 1.94 4.54
C PRO A 138 -8.15 2.44 4.45
N ASN A 139 -7.24 1.74 5.13
CA ASN A 139 -5.85 1.71 4.74
C ASN A 139 -5.78 1.08 3.34
N TYR A 140 -5.55 1.87 2.30
CA TYR A 140 -5.73 1.39 0.93
C TYR A 140 -4.55 0.57 0.40
N ARG A 141 -3.33 0.82 0.91
CA ARG A 141 -2.13 0.05 0.61
C ARG A 141 -1.18 0.03 1.80
N SER A 142 -0.30 -0.97 1.82
CA SER A 142 0.78 -1.09 2.80
C SER A 142 2.13 -1.09 2.09
N VAL A 143 3.05 -0.26 2.57
CA VAL A 143 4.44 -0.26 2.11
C VAL A 143 5.19 -1.29 2.96
N ILE A 144 5.33 -2.49 2.42
CA ILE A 144 5.85 -3.66 3.13
C ILE A 144 7.37 -3.70 3.07
N ILE A 145 8.01 -3.86 4.22
CA ILE A 145 9.45 -4.11 4.35
C ILE A 145 9.69 -5.59 4.58
N GLY A 146 10.67 -6.13 3.89
CA GLY A 146 11.08 -7.52 4.01
C GLY A 146 12.54 -7.71 3.62
N PHE A 147 12.94 -8.97 3.54
CA PHE A 147 14.28 -9.33 3.08
C PHE A 147 14.19 -9.76 1.62
N ILE A 148 14.80 -8.97 0.73
CA ILE A 148 14.91 -9.28 -0.69
C ILE A 148 16.30 -9.89 -0.98
N PHE A 149 16.39 -10.79 -1.94
CA PHE A 149 17.66 -11.41 -2.30
C PHE A 149 17.81 -11.62 -3.82
N ASN A 150 19.05 -11.71 -4.27
CA ASN A 150 19.36 -12.00 -5.68
C ASN A 150 19.48 -13.52 -5.88
N LYS A 151 18.59 -14.08 -6.71
CA LYS A 151 18.53 -15.52 -6.99
C LYS A 151 19.76 -16.09 -7.73
N SER A 152 20.55 -15.23 -8.35
CA SER A 152 21.81 -15.66 -8.97
C SER A 152 22.95 -15.81 -7.96
N MET A 153 22.78 -15.28 -6.74
CA MET A 153 23.78 -15.32 -5.67
C MET A 153 23.39 -16.21 -4.50
N ILE A 154 22.09 -16.33 -4.23
CA ILE A 154 21.52 -17.15 -3.16
C ILE A 154 20.39 -17.97 -3.78
N SER A 155 20.50 -19.29 -3.74
CA SER A 155 19.39 -20.14 -4.15
C SER A 155 18.21 -19.98 -3.19
N PRO A 156 16.95 -20.20 -3.63
CA PRO A 156 15.78 -20.13 -2.76
C PRO A 156 15.88 -21.05 -1.53
N ASP A 157 16.60 -22.16 -1.64
CA ASP A 157 16.79 -23.11 -0.54
C ASP A 157 17.79 -22.61 0.50
N GLU A 158 18.77 -21.82 0.10
CA GLU A 158 19.79 -21.23 0.97
C GLU A 158 19.37 -19.88 1.58
N ALA A 159 18.34 -19.26 1.00
CA ALA A 159 17.79 -17.99 1.51
C ALA A 159 17.30 -18.15 2.96
N PRO A 160 17.36 -17.08 3.77
CA PRO A 160 16.78 -17.10 5.11
C PRO A 160 15.32 -17.55 5.09
N LYS A 161 14.89 -18.29 6.12
CA LYS A 161 13.49 -18.75 6.27
C LYS A 161 12.77 -18.06 7.43
N SER A 162 13.52 -17.37 8.28
CA SER A 162 13.00 -16.66 9.46
C SER A 162 13.80 -15.39 9.72
N TYR A 163 13.33 -14.57 10.67
CA TYR A 163 14.09 -13.42 11.15
C TYR A 163 15.42 -13.85 11.82
N GLU A 164 15.42 -14.98 12.54
CA GLU A 164 16.62 -15.52 13.19
C GLU A 164 17.67 -15.96 12.17
N ASP A 165 17.25 -16.52 11.04
CA ASP A 165 18.17 -16.91 9.97
C ASP A 165 18.89 -15.73 9.34
N VAL A 166 18.27 -14.55 9.35
CA VAL A 166 18.89 -13.32 8.80
C VAL A 166 20.09 -12.88 9.61
N VAL A 167 20.11 -13.11 10.92
CA VAL A 167 21.25 -12.75 11.79
C VAL A 167 22.30 -13.85 11.92
N ASN A 168 22.20 -14.92 11.10
CA ASN A 168 23.22 -15.95 11.05
C ASN A 168 24.56 -15.36 10.57
N PRO A 169 25.71 -15.70 11.23
CA PRO A 169 27.04 -15.20 10.86
C PRO A 169 27.45 -15.43 9.38
N LYS A 170 26.85 -16.40 8.68
CA LYS A 170 27.11 -16.63 7.24
C LYS A 170 26.79 -15.41 6.37
N TRP A 171 25.95 -14.49 6.87
CA TRP A 171 25.53 -13.27 6.16
C TRP A 171 26.43 -12.07 6.46
N ARG A 172 27.48 -12.21 7.24
CA ARG A 172 28.40 -11.10 7.58
C ARG A 172 28.98 -10.44 6.34
N GLY A 173 28.79 -9.11 6.23
CA GLY A 173 29.18 -8.31 5.05
C GLY A 173 28.38 -8.58 3.76
N LYS A 174 27.27 -9.34 3.86
CA LYS A 174 26.44 -9.74 2.71
C LYS A 174 25.04 -9.14 2.73
N ILE A 175 24.75 -8.25 3.67
CA ILE A 175 23.44 -7.59 3.80
C ILE A 175 23.59 -6.10 3.51
N ALA A 176 22.65 -5.51 2.76
CA ALA A 176 22.46 -4.06 2.68
C ALA A 176 21.15 -3.66 3.37
N MET A 177 21.13 -2.46 3.95
CA MET A 177 19.92 -1.88 4.55
C MET A 177 19.99 -0.36 4.54
N GLY A 178 18.86 0.31 4.75
CA GLY A 178 18.84 1.74 4.99
C GLY A 178 19.63 2.10 6.26
N ASN A 179 20.37 3.20 6.21
CA ASN A 179 21.14 3.67 7.35
C ASN A 179 20.19 4.15 8.47
N PRO A 180 20.16 3.52 9.65
CA PRO A 180 19.25 3.90 10.72
C PRO A 180 19.65 5.22 11.43
N SER A 181 20.70 5.90 10.97
CA SER A 181 21.03 7.25 11.39
C SER A 181 20.49 8.33 10.46
N LEU A 182 19.97 7.94 9.27
CA LEU A 182 19.57 8.87 8.20
C LEU A 182 18.18 8.57 7.64
N HIS A 183 17.76 7.30 7.66
CA HIS A 183 16.55 6.84 6.97
C HIS A 183 15.44 6.51 7.96
N ASP A 184 14.42 7.35 7.99
CA ASP A 184 13.30 7.31 8.93
C ASP A 184 12.60 5.95 8.96
N THR A 185 12.25 5.43 7.77
CA THR A 185 11.57 4.14 7.65
C THR A 185 12.38 2.98 8.24
N THR A 186 13.72 3.04 8.19
CA THR A 186 14.57 2.02 8.82
C THR A 186 14.54 2.13 10.34
N ILE A 187 14.47 3.35 10.88
CA ILE A 187 14.32 3.59 12.32
C ILE A 187 12.98 3.02 12.79
N ASP A 188 11.89 3.33 12.08
CA ASP A 188 10.54 2.85 12.41
C ASP A 188 10.47 1.32 12.35
N TRP A 189 11.07 0.72 11.32
CA TRP A 189 11.13 -0.72 11.14
C TRP A 189 11.89 -1.42 12.27
N LEU A 190 13.08 -0.95 12.64
CA LEU A 190 13.85 -1.50 13.75
C LEU A 190 13.12 -1.31 15.09
N SER A 191 12.47 -0.17 15.29
CA SER A 191 11.72 0.14 16.51
C SER A 191 10.45 -0.69 16.67
N SER A 192 10.00 -1.33 15.60
CA SER A 192 8.81 -2.20 15.58
C SER A 192 9.14 -3.69 15.65
N MET A 193 10.40 -4.08 15.88
CA MET A 193 10.80 -5.48 15.95
C MET A 193 10.20 -6.22 17.16
N ASP A 194 9.78 -5.52 18.19
CA ASP A 194 9.03 -6.08 19.31
C ASP A 194 7.70 -6.75 18.85
N SER A 195 7.06 -6.20 17.83
CA SER A 195 5.87 -6.80 17.20
C SER A 195 6.17 -8.13 16.48
N VAL A 196 7.41 -8.32 16.02
CA VAL A 196 7.86 -9.57 15.41
C VAL A 196 8.15 -10.63 16.47
N PHE A 197 8.88 -10.25 17.52
CA PHE A 197 9.39 -11.19 18.52
C PHE A 197 8.52 -11.34 19.77
N GLY A 198 7.47 -10.51 19.90
CA GLY A 198 6.61 -10.44 21.08
C GLY A 198 7.37 -9.99 22.37
N SER A 199 8.58 -9.44 22.22
CA SER A 199 9.46 -9.07 23.32
C SER A 199 10.48 -8.03 22.90
N GLN A 200 10.55 -6.91 23.62
CA GLN A 200 11.57 -5.86 23.40
C GLN A 200 13.00 -6.38 23.59
N THR A 201 13.22 -7.27 24.56
CA THR A 201 14.55 -7.87 24.81
C THR A 201 15.01 -8.67 23.61
N LYS A 202 14.16 -9.59 23.11
CA LYS A 202 14.47 -10.38 21.91
C LYS A 202 14.68 -9.51 20.66
N ALA A 203 13.85 -8.46 20.50
CA ALA A 203 14.01 -7.48 19.43
C ALA A 203 15.38 -6.79 19.50
N ASN A 204 15.77 -6.31 20.68
CA ASN A 204 17.08 -5.66 20.89
C ASN A 204 18.26 -6.60 20.62
N ASP A 205 18.16 -7.85 21.03
CA ASP A 205 19.21 -8.86 20.78
C ASP A 205 19.33 -9.16 19.28
N TRP A 206 18.20 -9.28 18.59
CA TRP A 206 18.18 -9.46 17.14
C TRP A 206 18.79 -8.25 16.40
N ILE A 207 18.45 -7.02 16.80
CA ILE A 207 19.01 -5.77 16.22
C ILE A 207 20.53 -5.73 16.40
N LYS A 208 21.04 -6.09 17.59
CA LYS A 208 22.49 -6.21 17.83
C LYS A 208 23.13 -7.30 16.96
N GLY A 209 22.45 -8.42 16.81
CA GLY A 209 22.85 -9.50 15.89
C GLY A 209 22.96 -9.02 14.44
N LEU A 210 21.97 -8.26 13.95
CA LEU A 210 22.00 -7.67 12.62
C LEU A 210 23.17 -6.68 12.46
N ALA A 211 23.39 -5.79 13.43
CA ALA A 211 24.51 -4.86 13.41
C ALA A 211 25.87 -5.55 13.42
N ALA A 212 26.02 -6.66 14.19
CA ALA A 212 27.23 -7.47 14.24
C ALA A 212 27.60 -8.09 12.88
N LEU A 213 26.65 -8.23 11.97
CA LEU A 213 26.90 -8.67 10.59
C LEU A 213 27.57 -7.59 9.73
N LYS A 214 27.71 -6.36 10.21
CA LYS A 214 28.27 -5.23 9.49
C LYS A 214 27.61 -5.01 8.13
N PRO A 215 26.29 -4.75 8.12
CA PRO A 215 25.56 -4.52 6.87
C PRO A 215 26.07 -3.26 6.16
N LEU A 216 25.99 -3.27 4.81
CA LEU A 216 26.19 -2.07 4.00
C LEU A 216 25.04 -1.10 4.27
N LEU A 217 25.34 0.07 4.85
CA LEU A 217 24.37 1.10 5.17
C LEU A 217 24.25 2.10 4.03
N LEU A 218 23.02 2.28 3.51
CA LEU A 218 22.70 3.16 2.38
C LEU A 218 21.65 4.20 2.79
N ASP A 219 21.58 5.29 2.05
CA ASP A 219 20.74 6.45 2.42
C ASP A 219 19.23 6.15 2.46
N SER A 220 18.78 5.14 1.71
CA SER A 220 17.39 4.72 1.69
C SER A 220 17.23 3.27 1.19
N MET A 221 15.99 2.78 1.12
CA MET A 221 15.71 1.42 0.62
C MET A 221 15.75 1.32 -0.93
N VAL A 222 15.69 2.43 -1.65
CA VAL A 222 15.83 2.41 -3.12
C VAL A 222 17.21 1.90 -3.54
N PRO A 223 18.34 2.53 -3.11
CA PRO A 223 19.67 2.01 -3.43
C PRO A 223 19.94 0.61 -2.87
N VAL A 224 19.30 0.19 -1.77
CA VAL A 224 19.37 -1.20 -1.31
C VAL A 224 18.80 -2.15 -2.37
N GLY A 225 17.61 -1.84 -2.88
CA GLY A 225 16.99 -2.63 -3.95
C GLY A 225 17.82 -2.70 -5.20
N GLU A 226 18.46 -1.59 -5.59
CA GLU A 226 19.35 -1.51 -6.75
C GLU A 226 20.59 -2.41 -6.59
N ARG A 227 21.24 -2.39 -5.43
CA ARG A 227 22.41 -3.23 -5.13
C ARG A 227 22.08 -4.72 -5.12
N VAL A 228 20.91 -5.09 -4.60
CA VAL A 228 20.46 -6.48 -4.69
C VAL A 228 20.11 -6.86 -6.14
N ALA A 229 19.41 -6.00 -6.87
CA ALA A 229 19.03 -6.27 -8.26
C ALA A 229 20.24 -6.42 -9.18
N SER A 230 21.30 -5.61 -9.00
CA SER A 230 22.54 -5.69 -9.75
C SER A 230 23.43 -6.88 -9.35
N GLY A 231 23.19 -7.52 -8.21
CA GLY A 231 24.04 -8.59 -7.67
C GLY A 231 25.30 -8.08 -6.97
N GLU A 232 25.35 -6.81 -6.60
CA GLU A 232 26.46 -6.28 -5.79
C GLU A 232 26.36 -6.78 -4.33
N VAL A 233 25.13 -6.92 -3.82
CA VAL A 233 24.85 -7.46 -2.49
C VAL A 233 23.82 -8.58 -2.60
N PRO A 234 24.07 -9.76 -2.01
CA PRO A 234 23.16 -10.90 -2.17
C PRO A 234 21.82 -10.75 -1.43
N LEU A 235 21.77 -10.03 -0.30
CA LEU A 235 20.61 -9.90 0.58
C LEU A 235 20.42 -8.44 1.00
N GLY A 236 19.17 -7.97 1.07
CA GLY A 236 18.87 -6.60 1.49
C GLY A 236 17.58 -6.49 2.30
N VAL A 237 17.55 -5.54 3.24
CA VAL A 237 16.33 -5.08 3.91
C VAL A 237 15.73 -3.98 3.05
N ALA A 238 14.62 -4.25 2.36
CA ALA A 238 14.01 -3.32 1.41
C ALA A 238 12.51 -3.57 1.21
N TYR A 239 11.87 -2.77 0.39
CA TYR A 239 10.47 -2.96 0.06
C TYR A 239 10.24 -4.24 -0.76
N VAL A 240 9.33 -5.08 -0.32
CA VAL A 240 9.00 -6.35 -1.03
C VAL A 240 8.51 -6.08 -2.46
N LYS A 241 7.89 -4.93 -2.72
CA LYS A 241 7.47 -4.52 -4.08
C LYS A 241 8.61 -4.50 -5.11
N TYR A 242 9.85 -4.40 -4.66
CA TYR A 242 11.02 -4.38 -5.56
C TYR A 242 11.22 -5.69 -6.32
N VAL A 243 10.66 -6.79 -5.84
CA VAL A 243 10.58 -8.05 -6.60
C VAL A 243 9.88 -7.82 -7.95
N GLN A 244 8.78 -7.08 -7.96
CA GLN A 244 8.05 -6.73 -9.19
C GLN A 244 8.77 -5.61 -9.96
N VAL A 245 9.20 -4.55 -9.28
CA VAL A 245 9.81 -3.37 -9.92
C VAL A 245 11.07 -3.74 -10.69
N TRP A 246 11.96 -4.52 -10.08
CA TRP A 246 13.22 -4.94 -10.70
C TRP A 246 13.06 -6.21 -11.54
N GLY A 247 12.16 -7.14 -11.12
CA GLY A 247 11.86 -8.34 -11.89
C GLY A 247 11.32 -8.04 -13.29
N ARG A 248 10.49 -6.99 -13.45
CA ARG A 248 10.02 -6.53 -14.77
C ARG A 248 11.16 -6.00 -15.66
N LYS A 249 12.29 -5.60 -15.08
CA LYS A 249 13.50 -5.19 -15.79
C LYS A 249 14.48 -6.36 -16.00
N GLY A 250 14.09 -7.59 -15.67
CA GLY A 250 14.89 -8.79 -15.84
C GLY A 250 15.83 -9.13 -14.69
N ALA A 251 15.82 -8.36 -13.59
CA ALA A 251 16.67 -8.66 -12.44
C ALA A 251 16.18 -9.92 -11.69
N PRO A 252 17.08 -10.82 -11.28
CA PRO A 252 16.75 -12.08 -10.60
C PRO A 252 16.47 -11.87 -9.10
N VAL A 253 15.54 -10.99 -8.77
CA VAL A 253 15.18 -10.65 -7.39
C VAL A 253 14.02 -11.52 -6.90
N ASP A 254 14.10 -11.97 -5.66
CA ASP A 254 13.00 -12.58 -4.91
C ASP A 254 13.05 -12.09 -3.45
N TYR A 255 12.12 -12.54 -2.60
CA TYR A 255 12.08 -12.16 -1.19
C TYR A 255 11.91 -13.38 -0.27
N VAL A 256 12.23 -13.20 1.00
CA VAL A 256 12.04 -14.23 2.04
C VAL A 256 10.55 -14.39 2.30
N LYS A 257 10.00 -15.52 1.88
CA LYS A 257 8.57 -15.86 1.96
C LYS A 257 8.22 -16.54 3.29
N GLY A 258 6.94 -16.50 3.63
CA GLY A 258 6.41 -17.28 4.76
C GLY A 258 6.75 -16.72 6.15
N LEU A 259 7.26 -15.49 6.24
CA LEU A 259 7.47 -14.86 7.54
C LEU A 259 6.12 -14.68 8.27
N PRO A 260 6.07 -14.90 9.60
CA PRO A 260 4.83 -14.78 10.37
C PRO A 260 4.33 -13.34 10.47
N VAL A 261 5.23 -12.37 10.35
CA VAL A 261 4.96 -10.94 10.40
C VAL A 261 5.74 -10.24 9.29
N TYR A 262 5.08 -9.33 8.56
CA TYR A 262 5.73 -8.36 7.70
C TYR A 262 5.39 -6.96 8.23
N LEU A 263 6.40 -6.23 8.62
CA LEU A 263 6.25 -4.84 9.06
C LEU A 263 6.13 -3.90 7.87
N GLY A 264 5.37 -2.85 8.04
CA GLY A 264 5.22 -1.84 7.00
C GLY A 264 4.42 -0.65 7.48
N ASP A 265 4.22 0.30 6.59
CA ASP A 265 3.43 1.50 6.85
C ASP A 265 2.20 1.53 5.97
N GLY A 266 1.07 1.89 6.57
CA GLY A 266 -0.20 2.04 5.89
C GLY A 266 -0.35 3.42 5.24
N ASN A 267 -1.30 3.51 4.31
CA ASN A 267 -1.60 4.76 3.62
C ASN A 267 -3.11 5.02 3.60
N TYR A 268 -3.51 6.24 3.90
CA TYR A 268 -4.89 6.69 3.79
C TYR A 268 -5.07 7.68 2.66
N ILE A 269 -6.32 7.79 2.22
CA ILE A 269 -6.84 8.86 1.38
C ILE A 269 -7.94 9.58 2.12
N ALA A 270 -7.92 10.90 2.15
CA ALA A 270 -8.93 11.70 2.84
C ALA A 270 -9.27 12.96 2.06
N MET A 271 -10.50 13.41 2.22
CA MET A 271 -10.94 14.73 1.77
C MET A 271 -10.47 15.79 2.76
N THR A 272 -10.11 16.97 2.26
CA THR A 272 -9.91 18.14 3.12
C THR A 272 -11.26 18.66 3.65
N ALA A 273 -11.26 19.22 4.86
CA ALA A 273 -12.50 19.71 5.49
C ALA A 273 -13.15 20.89 4.73
N LYS A 274 -12.35 21.60 3.95
CA LYS A 274 -12.78 22.73 3.12
C LYS A 274 -12.43 22.49 1.64
N ALA A 275 -12.70 21.27 1.16
CA ALA A 275 -12.47 20.90 -0.23
C ALA A 275 -13.19 21.88 -1.18
N PRO A 276 -12.49 22.51 -2.13
CA PRO A 276 -13.11 23.36 -3.15
C PRO A 276 -14.15 22.62 -4.00
N ASN A 277 -13.92 21.33 -4.30
CA ASN A 277 -14.76 20.50 -5.16
C ASN A 277 -15.25 19.24 -4.40
N PRO A 278 -16.15 19.38 -3.40
CA PRO A 278 -16.44 18.31 -2.44
C PRO A 278 -17.16 17.09 -3.05
N ASN A 279 -17.92 17.26 -4.14
CA ASN A 279 -18.60 16.14 -4.79
C ASN A 279 -17.63 15.36 -5.69
N ALA A 280 -16.77 16.05 -6.43
CA ALA A 280 -15.69 15.44 -7.20
C ALA A 280 -14.71 14.70 -6.28
N ALA A 281 -14.41 15.25 -5.09
CA ALA A 281 -13.61 14.61 -4.07
C ALA A 281 -14.24 13.30 -3.57
N LYS A 282 -15.51 13.29 -3.20
CA LYS A 282 -16.22 12.06 -2.79
C LYS A 282 -16.18 10.99 -3.89
N LEU A 283 -16.46 11.41 -5.12
CA LEU A 283 -16.47 10.53 -6.27
C LEU A 283 -15.07 9.93 -6.54
N PHE A 284 -14.02 10.75 -6.41
CA PHE A 284 -12.64 10.31 -6.59
C PHE A 284 -12.21 9.36 -5.47
N VAL A 285 -12.50 9.65 -4.21
CA VAL A 285 -12.17 8.75 -3.07
C VAL A 285 -12.80 7.38 -3.26
N ASP A 286 -14.07 7.32 -3.67
CA ASP A 286 -14.77 6.05 -3.89
C ASP A 286 -14.20 5.29 -5.10
N TYR A 287 -13.83 5.97 -6.19
CA TYR A 287 -13.12 5.38 -7.33
C TYR A 287 -11.73 4.89 -6.93
N PHE A 288 -10.95 5.72 -6.23
CA PHE A 288 -9.58 5.41 -5.82
C PHE A 288 -9.51 4.16 -4.92
N LEU A 289 -10.48 3.99 -4.02
CA LEU A 289 -10.62 2.82 -3.15
C LEU A 289 -11.33 1.64 -3.85
N GLY A 290 -11.73 1.81 -5.10
CA GLY A 290 -12.39 0.80 -5.92
C GLY A 290 -11.45 -0.27 -6.46
N ALA A 291 -12.03 -1.32 -7.06
CA ALA A 291 -11.26 -2.44 -7.60
C ALA A 291 -10.37 -2.04 -8.78
N GLU A 292 -10.81 -1.11 -9.62
CA GLU A 292 -10.09 -0.64 -10.80
C GLU A 292 -8.75 0.02 -10.42
N SER A 293 -8.78 1.02 -9.54
CA SER A 293 -7.57 1.69 -9.04
C SER A 293 -6.66 0.75 -8.25
N SER A 294 -7.25 -0.14 -7.43
CA SER A 294 -6.50 -1.15 -6.70
C SER A 294 -5.76 -2.10 -7.66
N ALA A 295 -6.39 -2.51 -8.76
CA ALA A 295 -5.74 -3.37 -9.76
C ALA A 295 -4.59 -2.65 -10.49
N ILE A 296 -4.74 -1.35 -10.78
CA ILE A 296 -3.66 -0.53 -11.36
C ILE A 296 -2.46 -0.48 -10.40
N MET A 297 -2.68 -0.18 -9.13
CA MET A 297 -1.62 -0.16 -8.11
C MET A 297 -0.96 -1.53 -7.94
N ALA A 298 -1.75 -2.59 -7.82
CA ALA A 298 -1.23 -3.95 -7.68
C ALA A 298 -0.39 -4.36 -8.90
N GLY A 299 -0.82 -4.01 -10.11
CA GLY A 299 -0.11 -4.35 -11.36
C GLY A 299 1.33 -3.83 -11.42
N VAL A 300 1.64 -2.76 -10.72
CA VAL A 300 3.01 -2.21 -10.62
C VAL A 300 3.78 -2.68 -9.38
N GLY A 301 3.18 -3.54 -8.56
CA GLY A 301 3.84 -4.15 -7.39
C GLY A 301 3.40 -3.61 -6.03
N GLU A 302 2.46 -2.66 -5.98
CA GLU A 302 1.96 -2.15 -4.71
C GLU A 302 1.11 -3.18 -3.97
N PHE A 303 1.35 -3.33 -2.68
CA PHE A 303 0.54 -4.19 -1.81
C PHE A 303 -0.72 -3.45 -1.40
N VAL A 304 -1.74 -3.55 -2.24
CA VAL A 304 -3.06 -3.00 -1.94
C VAL A 304 -3.79 -3.86 -0.93
N ASN A 305 -4.55 -3.22 -0.05
CA ASN A 305 -5.27 -3.91 1.03
C ASN A 305 -6.71 -4.28 0.66
N ARG A 306 -7.13 -4.03 -0.60
CA ARG A 306 -8.42 -4.49 -1.09
C ARG A 306 -8.42 -5.99 -1.26
N GLN A 307 -9.43 -6.66 -0.67
CA GLN A 307 -9.55 -8.12 -0.69
C GLN A 307 -9.60 -8.66 -2.14
N GLY A 308 -8.87 -9.74 -2.37
CA GLY A 308 -8.83 -10.43 -3.67
C GLY A 308 -7.95 -9.75 -4.73
N ILE A 309 -7.30 -8.64 -4.43
CA ILE A 309 -6.38 -7.97 -5.35
C ILE A 309 -4.99 -7.96 -4.74
N TYR A 310 -4.02 -8.56 -5.45
CA TYR A 310 -2.65 -8.69 -4.98
C TYR A 310 -1.68 -8.32 -6.11
N PRO A 311 -0.48 -7.82 -5.78
CA PRO A 311 0.56 -7.64 -6.79
C PRO A 311 0.97 -8.99 -7.38
N PRO A 312 1.48 -9.03 -8.63
CA PRO A 312 1.95 -10.26 -9.28
C PRO A 312 3.29 -10.73 -8.69
N ILE A 313 3.30 -10.89 -7.38
CA ILE A 313 4.43 -11.36 -6.55
C ILE A 313 3.97 -12.65 -5.88
N SER A 314 4.71 -13.75 -6.08
CA SER A 314 4.36 -15.04 -5.49
C SER A 314 4.29 -14.96 -3.96
N GLY A 315 3.15 -15.36 -3.36
CA GLY A 315 2.91 -15.29 -1.92
C GLY A 315 2.44 -13.92 -1.40
N ALA A 316 2.10 -12.98 -2.29
CA ALA A 316 1.64 -11.64 -1.91
C ALA A 316 0.40 -11.66 -1.00
N ASP A 317 -0.50 -12.63 -1.17
CA ASP A 317 -1.67 -12.81 -0.31
C ASP A 317 -1.29 -13.12 1.15
N HIS A 318 -0.24 -13.92 1.36
CA HIS A 318 0.31 -14.19 2.69
C HIS A 318 0.91 -12.91 3.29
N VAL A 319 1.67 -12.16 2.51
CA VAL A 319 2.28 -10.89 2.96
C VAL A 319 1.20 -9.91 3.47
N VAL A 320 0.12 -9.74 2.72
CA VAL A 320 -1.01 -8.85 3.13
C VAL A 320 -1.70 -9.36 4.40
N LYS A 321 -1.89 -10.68 4.53
CA LYS A 321 -2.51 -11.28 5.74
C LYS A 321 -1.62 -11.16 6.97
N SER A 322 -0.31 -11.21 6.80
CA SER A 322 0.71 -11.14 7.86
C SER A 322 1.25 -9.73 8.09
N PHE A 323 0.64 -8.73 7.46
CA PHE A 323 1.00 -7.33 7.65
C PHE A 323 0.69 -6.84 9.05
N VAL A 324 1.67 -6.16 9.64
CA VAL A 324 1.55 -5.43 10.90
C VAL A 324 2.06 -4.01 10.70
N GLN A 325 1.23 -3.05 11.09
CA GLN A 325 1.59 -1.63 11.07
C GLN A 325 2.78 -1.37 11.98
N MET A 326 3.78 -0.65 11.51
CA MET A 326 4.92 -0.20 12.34
C MET A 326 4.44 0.74 13.44
N ASN A 327 5.18 0.74 14.56
CA ASN A 327 4.88 1.59 15.70
C ASN A 327 5.05 3.07 15.35
N SER A 328 4.10 3.89 15.80
CA SER A 328 4.27 5.35 15.78
C SER A 328 5.16 5.79 16.93
N MET A 329 6.00 6.77 16.69
CA MET A 329 6.86 7.38 17.70
C MET A 329 6.61 8.88 17.79
N SER A 330 6.74 9.43 19.00
CA SER A 330 6.87 10.87 19.19
C SER A 330 8.22 11.35 18.62
N VAL A 331 8.35 12.64 18.38
CA VAL A 331 9.63 13.24 17.90
C VAL A 331 10.78 12.93 18.85
N ASP A 332 10.54 12.97 20.16
CA ASP A 332 11.57 12.70 21.16
C ASP A 332 11.99 11.23 21.19
N GLU A 333 11.03 10.30 21.10
CA GLU A 333 11.30 8.87 20.98
C GLU A 333 12.06 8.54 19.71
N TYR A 334 11.65 9.13 18.57
CA TYR A 334 12.33 8.99 17.30
C TYR A 334 13.80 9.44 17.39
N ASN A 335 14.07 10.63 17.92
CA ASN A 335 15.41 11.16 18.07
C ASN A 335 16.28 10.28 19.00
N LYS A 336 15.68 9.77 20.08
CA LYS A 336 16.33 8.82 20.98
C LYS A 336 16.69 7.51 20.28
N LYS A 337 15.76 6.93 19.51
CA LYS A 337 15.99 5.69 18.75
C LYS A 337 17.02 5.88 17.65
N LYS A 338 16.99 6.99 16.94
CA LYS A 338 17.99 7.36 15.94
C LYS A 338 19.40 7.36 16.52
N GLU A 339 19.60 7.97 17.69
CA GLU A 339 20.90 8.00 18.35
C GLU A 339 21.31 6.61 18.88
N GLU A 340 20.37 5.85 19.45
CA GLU A 340 20.62 4.48 19.90
C GLU A 340 21.10 3.60 18.73
N TYR A 341 20.42 3.62 17.59
CA TYR A 341 20.80 2.83 16.42
C TYR A 341 22.08 3.32 15.78
N ARG A 342 22.33 4.63 15.75
CA ARG A 342 23.61 5.17 15.32
C ARG A 342 24.77 4.53 16.11
N GLN A 343 24.64 4.40 17.43
CA GLN A 343 25.68 3.79 18.29
C GLN A 343 25.79 2.28 18.06
N ILE A 344 24.69 1.58 17.82
CA ILE A 344 24.68 0.13 17.58
C ILE A 344 25.35 -0.21 16.25
N PHE A 345 25.02 0.50 15.16
CA PHE A 345 25.48 0.22 13.80
C PHE A 345 26.81 0.89 13.43
N SER A 346 27.38 1.76 14.23
CA SER A 346 28.70 2.37 14.01
C SER A 346 29.88 1.54 14.56
N ARG A 347 29.59 0.40 15.24
CA ARG A 347 30.61 -0.49 15.87
C ARG A 347 31.06 -1.63 14.89
#